data_8ec0debc528b758bc58cbfb2497afb32
#
_entry.id   8ec0debc528b758bc58cbfb2497afb32
#
_cell.length_a   1.000
_cell.length_b   1.000
_cell.length_c   1.000
_cell.angle_alpha   90.00
_cell.angle_beta   90.00
_cell.angle_gamma   90.00
#
_symmetry.space_group_name_H-M   'P 1'
#
loop_
_entity.id
_entity.type
_entity.pdbx_description
1 polymer ?
#
loop_
_entity_poly.entity_id
_entity_poly.type
_entity_poly.pdbx_seq_one_letter_code
_entity_poly.pdbx_strand_id
1 'polypeptide(L)'
;MRADRQQIDQALAATEAIRSILREALLAVYLHGSAVSGGLRPQSDVDLLAIVDCPVADELRRDLLAALLRISGRHPRAVGTPRCIELMVFLRADIATPNFPVRAEFIYGEWLREAFESEELPVPVSDPENTLVLAQARQEAVPLFGPDAKEFLPSIPPEQVRRAMHDALPLLVDSLQGDERNVLLTLARMWRTSATGDFITKDAAATWAANQMPDQEAGTLIHAREAYLGNVRDDWENRQSASERTATFLRQRVLELL
;
A
#
# COMPACT_ATOMS: atom_id res chain seq x y z
N MET A 1 18.59 3.60 13.46
CA MET A 1 19.84 2.98 12.96
C MET A 1 19.81 1.45 12.84
N ARG A 2 19.59 0.63 13.90
CA ARG A 2 19.52 -0.85 13.73
C ARG A 2 18.23 -1.31 13.02
N ALA A 3 17.08 -0.70 13.33
CA ALA A 3 15.81 -1.02 12.71
C ALA A 3 15.79 -0.73 11.20
N ASP A 4 16.33 0.42 10.79
CA ASP A 4 16.40 0.82 9.37
C ASP A 4 17.28 -0.13 8.54
N ARG A 5 18.38 -0.63 9.13
CA ARG A 5 19.29 -1.55 8.45
C ARG A 5 18.65 -2.93 8.21
N GLN A 6 17.96 -3.48 9.21
CA GLN A 6 17.26 -4.77 9.08
C GLN A 6 16.16 -4.73 8.02
N GLN A 7 15.53 -3.59 7.82
CA GLN A 7 14.46 -3.38 6.83
C GLN A 7 15.00 -3.26 5.41
N ILE A 8 16.07 -2.52 5.24
CA ILE A 8 16.79 -2.47 3.97
C ILE A 8 17.28 -3.87 3.61
N ASP A 9 17.83 -4.61 4.56
CA ASP A 9 18.30 -5.99 4.35
C ASP A 9 17.14 -6.92 3.94
N GLN A 10 15.93 -6.77 4.52
CA GLN A 10 14.76 -7.56 4.15
C GLN A 10 14.24 -7.22 2.74
N ALA A 11 14.17 -5.93 2.39
CA ALA A 11 13.78 -5.49 1.06
C ALA A 11 14.79 -5.97 -0.01
N LEU A 12 16.09 -5.93 0.30
CA LEU A 12 17.13 -6.44 -0.58
C LEU A 12 17.07 -7.97 -0.73
N ALA A 13 16.81 -8.70 0.37
CA ALA A 13 16.63 -10.15 0.31
C ALA A 13 15.43 -10.56 -0.55
N ALA A 14 14.30 -9.85 -0.41
CA ALA A 14 13.12 -10.05 -1.25
C ALA A 14 13.42 -9.73 -2.71
N THR A 15 14.11 -8.61 -2.98
CA THR A 15 14.53 -8.22 -4.33
C THR A 15 15.41 -9.28 -4.98
N GLU A 16 16.37 -9.84 -4.25
CA GLU A 16 17.25 -10.88 -4.79
C GLU A 16 16.49 -12.19 -5.09
N ALA A 17 15.52 -12.56 -4.23
CA ALA A 17 14.64 -13.69 -4.50
C ALA A 17 13.79 -13.45 -5.78
N ILE A 18 13.19 -12.27 -5.93
CA ILE A 18 12.43 -11.89 -7.12
C ILE A 18 13.32 -11.96 -8.37
N ARG A 19 14.54 -11.42 -8.31
CA ARG A 19 15.50 -11.43 -9.42
C ARG A 19 15.92 -12.85 -9.81
N SER A 20 16.21 -13.70 -8.83
CA SER A 20 16.64 -15.08 -9.08
C SER A 20 15.54 -15.94 -9.72
N ILE A 21 14.28 -15.66 -9.40
CA ILE A 21 13.12 -16.40 -9.92
C ILE A 21 12.70 -15.86 -11.29
N LEU A 22 12.50 -14.55 -11.43
CA LEU A 22 11.99 -13.93 -12.67
C LEU A 22 13.06 -13.71 -13.73
N ARG A 23 14.35 -13.67 -13.33
CA ARG A 23 15.52 -13.59 -14.22
C ARG A 23 15.38 -12.48 -15.29
N GLU A 24 15.48 -12.86 -16.56
CA GLU A 24 15.46 -11.93 -17.71
C GLU A 24 14.08 -11.28 -17.91
N ALA A 25 13.00 -11.89 -17.40
CA ALA A 25 11.68 -11.29 -17.46
C ALA A 25 11.54 -10.08 -16.53
N LEU A 26 12.38 -9.94 -15.50
CA LEU A 26 12.34 -8.85 -14.55
C LEU A 26 13.00 -7.59 -15.12
N LEU A 27 12.26 -6.49 -15.19
CA LEU A 27 12.75 -5.20 -15.69
C LEU A 27 13.12 -4.23 -14.57
N ALA A 28 12.35 -4.23 -13.47
CA ALA A 28 12.58 -3.33 -12.34
C ALA A 28 11.98 -3.87 -11.04
N VAL A 29 12.56 -3.46 -9.90
CA VAL A 29 11.98 -3.61 -8.55
C VAL A 29 12.14 -2.29 -7.82
N TYR A 30 11.06 -1.82 -7.22
CA TYR A 30 10.99 -0.58 -6.47
C TYR A 30 10.58 -0.83 -5.02
N LEU A 31 11.19 -0.09 -4.11
CA LEU A 31 10.69 0.09 -2.75
C LEU A 31 9.82 1.35 -2.74
N HIS A 32 8.62 1.28 -2.15
CA HIS A 32 7.71 2.42 -2.08
C HIS A 32 7.02 2.51 -0.71
N GLY A 33 5.99 3.34 -0.60
CA GLY A 33 5.19 3.47 0.60
C GLY A 33 5.94 4.07 1.79
N SER A 34 5.62 3.59 3.00
CA SER A 34 6.15 4.15 4.25
C SER A 34 7.67 4.02 4.39
N ALA A 35 8.28 3.04 3.74
CA ALA A 35 9.73 2.82 3.79
C ALA A 35 10.54 3.97 3.17
N VAL A 36 10.00 4.63 2.15
CA VAL A 36 10.63 5.74 1.42
C VAL A 36 10.09 7.10 1.83
N SER A 37 8.87 7.14 2.40
CA SER A 37 8.15 8.36 2.75
C SER A 37 7.96 8.47 4.26
N GLY A 38 8.86 9.17 4.95
CA GLY A 38 8.77 9.46 6.39
C GLY A 38 9.21 8.33 7.33
N GLY A 39 9.65 7.19 6.81
CA GLY A 39 10.16 6.04 7.58
C GLY A 39 9.07 5.06 8.06
N LEU A 40 9.50 3.81 8.25
CA LEU A 40 8.61 2.72 8.66
C LEU A 40 8.09 2.90 10.09
N ARG A 41 6.81 2.70 10.28
CA ARG A 41 6.13 2.71 11.57
C ARG A 41 6.15 1.30 12.20
N PRO A 42 5.74 1.13 13.48
CA PRO A 42 5.81 -0.18 14.15
C PRO A 42 5.16 -1.33 13.36
N GLN A 43 4.01 -1.09 12.73
CA GLN A 43 3.24 -2.08 11.97
C GLN A 43 3.29 -1.85 10.45
N SER A 44 4.21 -1.01 9.94
CA SER A 44 4.37 -0.83 8.49
C SER A 44 4.96 -2.08 7.83
N ASP A 45 4.46 -2.38 6.66
CA ASP A 45 4.97 -3.43 5.78
C ASP A 45 6.17 -2.95 4.96
N VAL A 46 6.79 -3.85 4.24
CA VAL A 46 7.80 -3.56 3.21
C VAL A 46 7.11 -3.66 1.87
N ASP A 47 6.80 -2.50 1.27
CA ASP A 47 6.03 -2.38 0.04
C ASP A 47 6.96 -2.43 -1.17
N LEU A 48 6.81 -3.46 -2.01
CA LEU A 48 7.60 -3.68 -3.21
C LEU A 48 6.70 -3.66 -4.45
N LEU A 49 7.21 -3.08 -5.51
CA LEU A 49 6.59 -3.09 -6.83
C LEU A 49 7.60 -3.62 -7.84
N ALA A 50 7.23 -4.62 -8.63
CA ALA A 50 8.06 -5.17 -9.69
C ALA A 50 7.40 -5.02 -11.06
N ILE A 51 8.24 -4.84 -12.09
CA ILE A 51 7.80 -4.79 -13.49
C ILE A 51 8.43 -5.93 -14.24
N VAL A 52 7.60 -6.66 -14.99
CA VAL A 52 8.02 -7.77 -15.85
C VAL A 52 7.70 -7.50 -17.32
N ASP A 53 8.48 -8.11 -18.22
CA ASP A 53 8.31 -7.95 -19.68
C ASP A 53 7.34 -8.98 -20.29
N CYS A 54 7.09 -10.08 -19.60
CA CYS A 54 6.17 -11.14 -20.04
C CYS A 54 5.32 -11.66 -18.87
N PRO A 55 4.15 -12.28 -19.13
CA PRO A 55 3.31 -12.88 -18.11
C PRO A 55 4.08 -13.90 -17.26
N VAL A 56 3.81 -13.90 -15.96
CA VAL A 56 4.44 -14.81 -15.00
C VAL A 56 3.77 -16.19 -15.10
N ALA A 57 4.51 -17.20 -15.50
CA ALA A 57 4.00 -18.58 -15.57
C ALA A 57 3.67 -19.12 -14.17
N ASP A 58 2.73 -20.07 -14.08
CA ASP A 58 2.27 -20.62 -12.80
C ASP A 58 3.38 -21.26 -11.96
N GLU A 59 4.41 -21.83 -12.59
CA GLU A 59 5.58 -22.36 -11.90
C GLU A 59 6.36 -21.24 -11.19
N LEU A 60 6.60 -20.11 -11.89
CA LEU A 60 7.27 -18.94 -11.32
C LEU A 60 6.42 -18.27 -10.23
N ARG A 61 5.07 -18.29 -10.37
CA ARG A 61 4.16 -17.80 -9.32
C ARG A 61 4.30 -18.61 -8.04
N ARG A 62 4.38 -19.98 -8.17
CA ARG A 62 4.60 -20.84 -7.00
C ARG A 62 5.95 -20.58 -6.35
N ASP A 63 7.01 -20.42 -7.14
CA ASP A 63 8.34 -20.15 -6.63
C ASP A 63 8.42 -18.80 -5.92
N LEU A 64 7.82 -17.73 -6.50
CA LEU A 64 7.69 -16.42 -5.87
C LEU A 64 6.93 -16.50 -4.56
N LEU A 65 5.76 -17.14 -4.57
CA LEU A 65 4.94 -17.33 -3.39
C LEU A 65 5.70 -18.04 -2.28
N ALA A 66 6.35 -19.17 -2.60
CA ALA A 66 7.15 -19.92 -1.64
C ALA A 66 8.34 -19.12 -1.08
N ALA A 67 8.98 -18.29 -1.89
CA ALA A 67 10.06 -17.41 -1.46
C ALA A 67 9.57 -16.31 -0.53
N LEU A 68 8.46 -15.62 -0.89
CA LEU A 68 7.89 -14.54 -0.12
C LEU A 68 7.32 -15.02 1.22
N LEU A 69 6.66 -16.17 1.27
CA LEU A 69 6.18 -16.77 2.53
C LEU A 69 7.31 -17.06 3.54
N ARG A 70 8.53 -17.34 3.06
CA ARG A 70 9.71 -17.54 3.92
C ARG A 70 10.33 -16.24 4.44
N ILE A 71 10.24 -15.14 3.66
CA ILE A 71 10.89 -13.87 3.97
C ILE A 71 9.95 -12.94 4.72
N SER A 72 8.65 -12.97 4.39
CA SER A 72 7.61 -12.14 4.99
C SER A 72 7.32 -12.56 6.42
N GLY A 73 7.19 -11.57 7.31
CA GLY A 73 6.67 -11.78 8.65
C GLY A 73 5.18 -12.08 8.66
N ARG A 74 4.61 -12.23 9.87
CA ARG A 74 3.17 -12.40 10.10
C ARG A 74 2.58 -11.16 10.76
N HIS A 75 1.34 -10.85 10.45
CA HIS A 75 0.57 -9.81 11.14
C HIS A 75 -0.30 -10.42 12.27
N PRO A 76 -0.44 -9.77 13.45
CA PRO A 76 0.31 -8.57 13.87
C PRO A 76 1.79 -8.87 14.14
N ARG A 77 2.65 -7.92 13.80
CA ARG A 77 4.09 -8.09 13.92
C ARG A 77 4.55 -8.09 15.38
N ALA A 78 5.23 -9.15 15.80
CA ALA A 78 5.93 -9.17 17.08
C ALA A 78 7.28 -8.40 17.01
N VAL A 79 7.70 -7.83 18.14
CA VAL A 79 8.97 -7.10 18.21
C VAL A 79 10.14 -8.02 17.87
N GLY A 80 11.01 -7.56 16.97
CA GLY A 80 12.20 -8.31 16.55
C GLY A 80 11.97 -9.33 15.43
N THR A 81 10.72 -9.54 14.97
CA THR A 81 10.42 -10.40 13.84
C THR A 81 10.52 -9.65 12.51
N PRO A 82 10.65 -10.36 11.36
CA PRO A 82 10.54 -9.74 10.04
C PRO A 82 9.23 -8.98 9.89
N ARG A 83 9.22 -7.98 9.00
CA ARG A 83 7.99 -7.27 8.59
C ARG A 83 7.21 -8.09 7.59
N CYS A 84 5.92 -7.85 7.50
CA CYS A 84 5.14 -8.32 6.35
C CYS A 84 5.70 -7.67 5.08
N ILE A 85 5.66 -8.41 3.98
CA ILE A 85 6.00 -7.91 2.65
C ILE A 85 4.70 -7.77 1.88
N GLU A 86 4.56 -6.67 1.16
CA GLU A 86 3.62 -6.53 0.07
C GLU A 86 4.41 -6.50 -1.24
N LEU A 87 3.99 -7.28 -2.23
CA LEU A 87 4.56 -7.26 -3.56
C LEU A 87 3.46 -7.17 -4.59
N MET A 88 3.51 -6.14 -5.41
CA MET A 88 2.70 -6.05 -6.63
C MET A 88 3.61 -6.20 -7.85
N VAL A 89 3.27 -7.12 -8.75
CA VAL A 89 3.97 -7.30 -10.04
C VAL A 89 3.09 -6.82 -11.16
N PHE A 90 3.61 -5.97 -12.03
CA PHE A 90 2.89 -5.46 -13.19
C PHE A 90 3.59 -5.89 -14.48
N LEU A 91 2.78 -6.25 -15.47
CA LEU A 91 3.26 -6.50 -16.82
C LEU A 91 3.48 -5.16 -17.53
N ARG A 92 4.67 -4.96 -18.12
CA ARG A 92 5.03 -3.73 -18.81
C ARG A 92 4.01 -3.36 -19.90
N ALA A 93 3.51 -4.33 -20.65
CA ALA A 93 2.52 -4.10 -21.69
C ALA A 93 1.18 -3.56 -21.14
N ASP A 94 0.75 -4.02 -19.94
CA ASP A 94 -0.50 -3.60 -19.31
C ASP A 94 -0.40 -2.17 -18.75
N ILE A 95 0.80 -1.74 -18.34
CA ILE A 95 1.01 -0.39 -17.80
C ILE A 95 1.48 0.63 -18.83
N ALA A 96 1.98 0.24 -20.00
CA ALA A 96 2.43 1.15 -21.05
C ALA A 96 1.31 2.07 -21.58
N THR A 97 0.09 1.52 -21.66
CA THR A 97 -1.14 2.26 -21.95
C THR A 97 -2.17 1.78 -20.94
N PRO A 98 -2.17 2.30 -19.72
CA PRO A 98 -2.94 1.71 -18.64
C PRO A 98 -4.44 1.81 -18.92
N ASN A 99 -5.08 0.64 -19.02
CA ASN A 99 -6.52 0.51 -18.94
C ASN A 99 -6.94 0.73 -17.49
N PHE A 100 -8.11 1.31 -17.29
CA PHE A 100 -8.66 1.46 -15.94
C PHE A 100 -9.69 0.36 -15.64
N PRO A 101 -9.63 -0.28 -14.48
CA PRO A 101 -8.54 -0.25 -13.51
C PRO A 101 -7.30 -1.01 -13.98
N VAL A 102 -6.12 -0.61 -13.51
CA VAL A 102 -4.86 -1.26 -13.88
C VAL A 102 -4.84 -2.70 -13.39
N ARG A 103 -4.31 -3.61 -14.24
CA ARG A 103 -4.17 -5.02 -13.94
C ARG A 103 -2.81 -5.31 -13.33
N ALA A 104 -2.81 -5.89 -12.13
CA ALA A 104 -1.63 -6.52 -11.56
C ALA A 104 -1.51 -7.97 -12.05
N GLU A 105 -0.32 -8.37 -12.40
CA GLU A 105 0.01 -9.74 -12.85
C GLU A 105 0.12 -10.72 -11.68
N PHE A 106 0.58 -10.23 -10.52
CA PHE A 106 0.73 -11.01 -9.30
C PHE A 106 0.67 -10.07 -8.10
N ILE A 107 -0.05 -10.47 -7.05
CA ILE A 107 -0.11 -9.75 -5.77
C ILE A 107 0.21 -10.72 -4.64
N TYR A 108 1.10 -10.30 -3.73
CA TYR A 108 1.37 -10.94 -2.47
C TYR A 108 1.18 -9.95 -1.33
N GLY A 109 0.44 -10.35 -0.30
CA GLY A 109 0.25 -9.59 0.93
C GLY A 109 -0.17 -10.52 2.06
N GLU A 110 0.03 -10.07 3.29
CA GLU A 110 -0.22 -10.90 4.48
C GLU A 110 -1.72 -11.24 4.65
N TRP A 111 -2.62 -10.38 4.17
CA TRP A 111 -4.07 -10.65 4.16
C TRP A 111 -4.50 -11.82 3.27
N LEU A 112 -3.64 -12.27 2.36
CA LEU A 112 -3.85 -13.43 1.50
C LEU A 112 -3.13 -14.68 2.00
N ARG A 113 -2.43 -14.60 3.15
CA ARG A 113 -1.58 -15.70 3.63
C ARG A 113 -2.33 -17.01 3.80
N GLU A 114 -3.53 -17.01 4.36
CA GLU A 114 -4.31 -18.23 4.57
C GLU A 114 -4.67 -18.92 3.26
N ALA A 115 -5.04 -18.15 2.23
CA ALA A 115 -5.28 -18.66 0.89
C ALA A 115 -4.00 -19.27 0.29
N PHE A 116 -2.86 -18.60 0.46
CA PHE A 116 -1.57 -19.07 -0.04
C PHE A 116 -1.07 -20.32 0.69
N GLU A 117 -1.27 -20.43 1.99
CA GLU A 117 -0.94 -21.61 2.78
C GLU A 117 -1.90 -22.79 2.43
N SER A 118 -3.07 -22.50 1.83
CA SER A 118 -4.01 -23.48 1.25
C SER A 118 -3.73 -23.77 -0.23
N GLU A 119 -2.54 -23.42 -0.73
CA GLU A 119 -2.05 -23.67 -2.10
C GLU A 119 -2.80 -22.86 -3.18
N GLU A 120 -3.58 -21.82 -2.82
CA GLU A 120 -4.15 -20.91 -3.82
C GLU A 120 -3.04 -20.08 -4.46
N LEU A 121 -3.03 -20.03 -5.81
CA LEU A 121 -2.07 -19.22 -6.54
C LEU A 121 -2.64 -17.84 -6.83
N PRO A 122 -1.84 -16.76 -6.63
CA PRO A 122 -2.20 -15.44 -7.08
C PRO A 122 -2.49 -15.42 -8.57
N VAL A 123 -3.67 -14.96 -8.94
CA VAL A 123 -4.07 -14.76 -10.35
C VAL A 123 -4.02 -13.27 -10.69
N PRO A 124 -3.88 -12.91 -11.97
CA PRO A 124 -3.93 -11.52 -12.37
C PRO A 124 -5.28 -10.88 -12.03
N VAL A 125 -5.22 -9.66 -11.45
CA VAL A 125 -6.43 -8.95 -11.01
C VAL A 125 -6.38 -7.48 -11.41
N SER A 126 -7.52 -6.96 -11.89
CA SER A 126 -7.71 -5.53 -12.14
C SER A 126 -8.46 -4.92 -10.97
N ASP A 127 -7.82 -3.97 -10.30
CA ASP A 127 -8.34 -3.31 -9.10
C ASP A 127 -8.04 -1.81 -9.13
N PRO A 128 -8.96 -0.93 -8.68
CA PRO A 128 -8.70 0.50 -8.54
C PRO A 128 -7.44 0.81 -7.73
N GLU A 129 -7.14 0.03 -6.68
CA GLU A 129 -5.96 0.21 -5.84
C GLU A 129 -4.65 0.08 -6.63
N ASN A 130 -4.58 -0.84 -7.61
CA ASN A 130 -3.41 -0.98 -8.48
C ASN A 130 -3.07 0.32 -9.21
N THR A 131 -4.10 1.08 -9.61
CA THR A 131 -3.95 2.39 -10.26
C THR A 131 -3.35 3.41 -9.28
N LEU A 132 -3.82 3.43 -8.03
CA LEU A 132 -3.32 4.32 -6.99
C LEU A 132 -1.87 3.99 -6.61
N VAL A 133 -1.54 2.71 -6.47
CA VAL A 133 -0.19 2.25 -6.16
C VAL A 133 0.80 2.65 -7.25
N LEU A 134 0.46 2.48 -8.53
CA LEU A 134 1.32 2.93 -9.63
C LEU A 134 1.54 4.44 -9.66
N ALA A 135 0.46 5.23 -9.44
CA ALA A 135 0.54 6.69 -9.40
C ALA A 135 1.45 7.15 -8.25
N GLN A 136 1.26 6.57 -7.06
CA GLN A 136 2.08 6.86 -5.88
C GLN A 136 3.54 6.42 -6.10
N ALA A 137 3.78 5.19 -6.57
CA ALA A 137 5.13 4.67 -6.80
C ALA A 137 5.90 5.54 -7.80
N ARG A 138 5.27 6.02 -8.87
CA ARG A 138 5.90 6.96 -9.80
C ARG A 138 6.37 8.23 -9.11
N GLN A 139 5.65 8.73 -8.09
CA GLN A 139 6.00 9.95 -7.36
C GLN A 139 7.18 9.74 -6.41
N GLU A 140 7.23 8.61 -5.69
CA GLU A 140 8.07 8.47 -4.50
C GLU A 140 9.01 7.26 -4.48
N ALA A 141 8.79 6.25 -5.35
CA ALA A 141 9.48 4.98 -5.21
C ALA A 141 10.99 5.09 -5.53
N VAL A 142 11.76 4.29 -4.80
CA VAL A 142 13.22 4.19 -4.94
C VAL A 142 13.57 2.87 -5.64
N PRO A 143 14.38 2.87 -6.72
CA PRO A 143 14.76 1.66 -7.41
C PRO A 143 15.71 0.80 -6.54
N LEU A 144 15.35 -0.47 -6.35
CA LEU A 144 16.24 -1.50 -5.83
C LEU A 144 16.91 -2.27 -6.97
N PHE A 145 16.24 -2.30 -8.14
CA PHE A 145 16.76 -2.85 -9.39
C PHE A 145 16.07 -2.16 -10.57
N GLY A 146 16.81 -1.90 -11.64
CA GLY A 146 16.29 -1.28 -12.86
C GLY A 146 16.36 0.25 -12.86
N PRO A 147 15.67 0.92 -13.80
CA PRO A 147 15.70 2.37 -13.99
C PRO A 147 14.91 3.13 -12.93
N ASP A 148 15.05 4.47 -12.90
CA ASP A 148 14.30 5.38 -12.05
C ASP A 148 12.79 5.25 -12.27
N ALA A 149 12.00 5.30 -11.17
CA ALA A 149 10.55 5.13 -11.22
C ALA A 149 9.86 6.22 -12.07
N LYS A 150 10.31 7.47 -12.00
CA LYS A 150 9.74 8.58 -12.78
C LYS A 150 9.95 8.45 -14.28
N GLU A 151 11.04 7.78 -14.68
CA GLU A 151 11.35 7.55 -16.08
C GLU A 151 10.65 6.32 -16.63
N PHE A 152 10.46 5.30 -15.81
CA PHE A 152 10.02 3.98 -16.26
C PHE A 152 8.53 3.70 -16.03
N LEU A 153 7.97 4.15 -14.90
CA LEU A 153 6.54 3.96 -14.63
C LEU A 153 5.69 4.98 -15.41
N PRO A 154 4.50 4.59 -15.88
CA PRO A 154 3.62 5.49 -16.62
C PRO A 154 3.11 6.64 -15.76
N SER A 155 2.84 7.78 -16.37
CA SER A 155 2.07 8.83 -15.73
C SER A 155 0.59 8.45 -15.73
N ILE A 156 0.00 8.33 -14.55
CA ILE A 156 -1.43 8.07 -14.41
C ILE A 156 -2.18 9.41 -14.45
N PRO A 157 -3.15 9.58 -15.37
CA PRO A 157 -3.93 10.81 -15.45
C PRO A 157 -4.68 11.12 -14.14
N PRO A 158 -4.77 12.39 -13.71
CA PRO A 158 -5.44 12.75 -12.45
C PRO A 158 -6.90 12.28 -12.37
N GLU A 159 -7.61 12.24 -13.49
CA GLU A 159 -8.97 11.72 -13.56
C GLU A 159 -9.06 10.22 -13.28
N GLN A 160 -8.05 9.42 -13.67
CA GLN A 160 -7.99 8.01 -13.31
C GLN A 160 -7.66 7.82 -11.83
N VAL A 161 -6.81 8.66 -11.25
CA VAL A 161 -6.53 8.65 -9.81
C VAL A 161 -7.81 8.96 -9.02
N ARG A 162 -8.57 10.00 -9.42
CA ARG A 162 -9.86 10.33 -8.79
C ARG A 162 -10.87 9.19 -8.92
N ARG A 163 -11.00 8.63 -10.13
CA ARG A 163 -11.88 7.48 -10.37
C ARG A 163 -11.50 6.28 -9.50
N ALA A 164 -10.20 5.99 -9.39
CA ALA A 164 -9.71 4.89 -8.55
C ALA A 164 -10.06 5.10 -7.07
N MET A 165 -9.89 6.32 -6.54
CA MET A 165 -10.31 6.65 -5.18
C MET A 165 -11.82 6.52 -5.00
N HIS A 166 -12.61 6.98 -5.97
CA HIS A 166 -14.08 6.86 -5.95
C HIS A 166 -14.52 5.39 -5.88
N ASP A 167 -13.95 4.56 -6.75
CA ASP A 167 -14.35 3.15 -6.89
C ASP A 167 -13.85 2.28 -5.72
N ALA A 168 -12.71 2.63 -5.09
CA ALA A 168 -12.20 1.94 -3.89
C ALA A 168 -12.92 2.37 -2.58
N LEU A 169 -13.54 3.55 -2.56
CA LEU A 169 -14.09 4.17 -1.35
C LEU A 169 -15.15 3.31 -0.62
N PRO A 170 -16.12 2.65 -1.31
CA PRO A 170 -17.12 1.82 -0.64
C PRO A 170 -16.51 0.68 0.17
N LEU A 171 -15.63 -0.12 -0.44
CA LEU A 171 -14.96 -1.25 0.23
C LEU A 171 -14.08 -0.80 1.38
N LEU A 172 -13.38 0.33 1.23
CA LEU A 172 -12.58 0.91 2.31
C LEU A 172 -13.46 1.29 3.52
N VAL A 173 -14.62 1.89 3.30
CA VAL A 173 -15.52 2.27 4.40
C VAL A 173 -16.17 1.04 5.03
N ASP A 174 -16.52 0.04 4.23
CA ASP A 174 -17.12 -1.22 4.72
C ASP A 174 -16.15 -2.02 5.61
N SER A 175 -14.84 -1.84 5.43
CA SER A 175 -13.79 -2.48 6.26
C SER A 175 -13.50 -1.74 7.58
N LEU A 176 -14.24 -0.68 7.94
CA LEU A 176 -13.95 0.17 9.10
C LEU A 176 -13.87 -0.62 10.41
N GLN A 177 -14.78 -1.55 10.64
CA GLN A 177 -14.86 -2.29 11.90
C GLN A 177 -13.70 -3.30 11.98
N GLY A 178 -12.82 -3.09 12.95
CA GLY A 178 -11.61 -3.91 13.15
C GLY A 178 -10.36 -3.41 12.41
N ASP A 179 -10.49 -2.38 11.55
CA ASP A 179 -9.36 -1.73 10.86
C ASP A 179 -9.48 -0.19 10.91
N GLU A 180 -10.05 0.34 11.99
CA GLU A 180 -10.40 1.76 12.15
C GLU A 180 -9.23 2.69 11.89
N ARG A 181 -8.06 2.38 12.47
CA ARG A 181 -6.85 3.18 12.27
C ARG A 181 -6.49 3.32 10.80
N ASN A 182 -6.42 2.21 10.08
CA ASN A 182 -5.98 2.20 8.69
C ASN A 182 -7.00 2.90 7.79
N VAL A 183 -8.29 2.61 7.98
CA VAL A 183 -9.38 3.22 7.20
C VAL A 183 -9.40 4.73 7.38
N LEU A 184 -9.37 5.25 8.62
CA LEU A 184 -9.39 6.68 8.88
C LEU A 184 -8.18 7.40 8.28
N LEU A 185 -6.99 6.81 8.39
CA LEU A 185 -5.78 7.38 7.81
C LEU A 185 -5.77 7.32 6.28
N THR A 186 -6.34 6.27 5.69
CA THR A 186 -6.47 6.15 4.24
C THR A 186 -7.48 7.15 3.69
N LEU A 187 -8.63 7.34 4.36
CA LEU A 187 -9.60 8.38 4.00
C LEU A 187 -8.99 9.79 4.08
N ALA A 188 -8.22 10.09 5.13
CA ALA A 188 -7.52 11.38 5.25
C ALA A 188 -6.52 11.58 4.10
N ARG A 189 -5.79 10.53 3.70
CA ARG A 189 -4.88 10.56 2.55
C ARG A 189 -5.63 10.76 1.22
N MET A 190 -6.76 10.06 1.02
CA MET A 190 -7.62 10.27 -0.13
C MET A 190 -8.12 11.72 -0.21
N TRP A 191 -8.61 12.28 0.91
CA TRP A 191 -9.03 13.69 0.94
C TRP A 191 -7.90 14.64 0.57
N ARG A 192 -6.70 14.45 1.15
CA ARG A 192 -5.55 15.30 0.83
C ARG A 192 -5.14 15.17 -0.63
N THR A 193 -5.07 13.94 -1.17
CA THR A 193 -4.71 13.69 -2.57
C THR A 193 -5.75 14.28 -3.53
N SER A 194 -7.05 14.14 -3.24
CA SER A 194 -8.12 14.74 -4.05
C SER A 194 -8.04 16.27 -4.10
N ALA A 195 -7.65 16.89 -2.97
CA ALA A 195 -7.53 18.34 -2.87
C ALA A 195 -6.30 18.92 -3.59
N THR A 196 -5.20 18.17 -3.71
CA THR A 196 -3.90 18.74 -4.14
C THR A 196 -3.23 17.99 -5.29
N GLY A 197 -3.65 16.76 -5.57
CA GLY A 197 -3.03 15.88 -6.57
C GLY A 197 -1.78 15.13 -6.08
N ASP A 198 -1.27 15.43 -4.88
CA ASP A 198 -0.03 14.82 -4.36
C ASP A 198 -0.33 13.69 -3.40
N PHE A 199 0.45 12.63 -3.46
CA PHE A 199 0.50 11.58 -2.44
C PHE A 199 1.44 12.01 -1.30
N ILE A 200 0.95 11.87 -0.05
CA ILE A 200 1.74 12.12 1.16
C ILE A 200 1.56 10.97 2.15
N THR A 201 2.38 10.97 3.21
CA THR A 201 2.29 9.94 4.26
C THR A 201 0.95 9.98 5.02
N LYS A 202 0.52 8.83 5.54
CA LYS A 202 -0.73 8.71 6.33
C LYS A 202 -0.77 9.68 7.51
N ASP A 203 0.33 9.84 8.25
CA ASP A 203 0.43 10.73 9.40
C ASP A 203 0.41 12.23 9.01
N ALA A 204 1.07 12.59 7.91
CA ALA A 204 1.01 13.96 7.39
C ALA A 204 -0.39 14.31 6.86
N ALA A 205 -1.06 13.39 6.16
CA ALA A 205 -2.42 13.55 5.70
C ALA A 205 -3.41 13.71 6.87
N ALA A 206 -3.26 12.89 7.91
CA ALA A 206 -4.10 13.00 9.12
C ALA A 206 -3.92 14.34 9.82
N THR A 207 -2.68 14.84 9.93
CA THR A 207 -2.42 16.17 10.50
C THR A 207 -3.07 17.27 9.67
N TRP A 208 -2.93 17.20 8.34
CA TRP A 208 -3.52 18.17 7.42
C TRP A 208 -5.04 18.16 7.49
N ALA A 209 -5.66 16.98 7.52
CA ALA A 209 -7.11 16.83 7.60
C ALA A 209 -7.67 17.31 8.94
N ALA A 210 -7.05 16.93 10.06
CA ALA A 210 -7.50 17.29 11.41
C ALA A 210 -7.61 18.80 11.61
N ASN A 211 -6.73 19.60 10.99
CA ASN A 211 -6.77 21.07 11.06
C ASN A 211 -8.00 21.68 10.34
N GLN A 212 -8.79 20.89 9.64
CA GLN A 212 -9.95 21.32 8.85
C GLN A 212 -11.24 20.61 9.28
N MET A 213 -11.19 19.87 10.38
CA MET A 213 -12.28 19.05 10.91
C MET A 213 -12.85 19.66 12.20
N PRO A 214 -14.10 19.35 12.55
CA PRO A 214 -14.62 19.64 13.88
C PRO A 214 -13.79 18.90 14.96
N ASP A 215 -13.69 19.48 16.16
CA ASP A 215 -12.79 19.02 17.24
C ASP A 215 -12.96 17.54 17.60
N GLN A 216 -14.18 17.01 17.59
CA GLN A 216 -14.43 15.61 17.95
C GLN A 216 -13.87 14.62 16.92
N GLU A 217 -14.15 14.86 15.64
CA GLU A 217 -13.66 14.07 14.54
C GLU A 217 -12.14 14.22 14.38
N ALA A 218 -11.62 15.44 14.53
CA ALA A 218 -10.19 15.72 14.54
C ALA A 218 -9.48 14.94 15.66
N GLY A 219 -10.01 14.93 16.88
CA GLY A 219 -9.47 14.17 18.01
C GLY A 219 -9.40 12.66 17.74
N THR A 220 -10.43 12.10 17.06
CA THR A 220 -10.45 10.68 16.67
C THR A 220 -9.41 10.38 15.59
N LEU A 221 -9.27 11.25 14.58
CA LEU A 221 -8.27 11.10 13.53
C LEU A 221 -6.84 11.23 14.08
N ILE A 222 -6.61 12.16 15.03
CA ILE A 222 -5.33 12.29 15.72
C ILE A 222 -5.03 11.03 16.55
N HIS A 223 -6.02 10.43 17.21
CA HIS A 223 -5.82 9.15 17.89
C HIS A 223 -5.35 8.04 16.91
N ALA A 224 -5.98 7.92 15.75
CA ALA A 224 -5.55 6.99 14.69
C ALA A 224 -4.09 7.25 14.27
N ARG A 225 -3.73 8.55 14.10
CA ARG A 225 -2.37 8.97 13.77
C ARG A 225 -1.36 8.59 14.85
N GLU A 226 -1.66 8.87 16.12
CA GLU A 226 -0.74 8.57 17.23
C GLU A 226 -0.59 7.05 17.44
N ALA A 227 -1.65 6.27 17.22
CA ALA A 227 -1.59 4.80 17.22
C ALA A 227 -0.71 4.28 16.07
N TYR A 228 -0.84 4.87 14.87
CA TYR A 228 0.01 4.54 13.71
C TYR A 228 1.49 4.84 13.97
N LEU A 229 1.78 5.96 14.67
CA LEU A 229 3.14 6.33 15.07
C LEU A 229 3.70 5.47 16.22
N GLY A 230 2.83 4.70 16.90
CA GLY A 230 3.21 3.90 18.06
C GLY A 230 3.29 4.68 19.37
N ASN A 231 2.75 5.90 19.42
CA ASN A 231 2.77 6.77 20.60
C ASN A 231 1.65 6.43 21.59
N VAL A 232 0.56 5.81 21.10
CA VAL A 232 -0.56 5.33 21.91
C VAL A 232 -0.94 3.92 21.48
N ARG A 233 -1.68 3.20 22.34
CA ARG A 233 -2.21 1.89 22.00
C ARG A 233 -3.27 2.02 20.91
N ASP A 234 -3.26 1.10 19.95
CA ASP A 234 -4.26 0.96 18.92
C ASP A 234 -5.48 0.24 19.50
N ASP A 235 -6.37 1.01 20.14
CA ASP A 235 -7.52 0.51 20.87
C ASP A 235 -8.79 1.29 20.48
N TRP A 236 -9.78 0.55 19.97
CA TRP A 236 -11.01 1.09 19.41
C TRP A 236 -12.27 0.56 20.14
N GLU A 237 -12.14 -0.28 21.17
CA GLU A 237 -13.28 -0.94 21.86
C GLU A 237 -14.38 0.04 22.32
N ASN A 238 -13.98 1.24 22.77
CA ASN A 238 -14.93 2.26 23.24
C ASN A 238 -15.01 3.46 22.29
N ARG A 239 -14.60 3.30 21.04
CA ARG A 239 -14.51 4.38 20.05
C ARG A 239 -15.27 4.12 18.75
N GLN A 240 -16.07 3.04 18.66
CA GLN A 240 -16.80 2.66 17.43
C GLN A 240 -17.63 3.82 16.88
N SER A 241 -18.53 4.41 17.71
CA SER A 241 -19.35 5.54 17.24
C SER A 241 -18.54 6.77 16.87
N ALA A 242 -17.37 6.99 17.46
CA ALA A 242 -16.47 8.08 17.08
C ALA A 242 -15.77 7.80 15.75
N SER A 243 -15.29 6.56 15.55
CA SER A 243 -14.68 6.17 14.28
C SER A 243 -15.67 6.21 13.11
N GLU A 244 -16.90 5.75 13.31
CA GLU A 244 -17.98 5.81 12.30
C GLU A 244 -18.32 7.26 11.90
N ARG A 245 -18.47 8.19 12.86
CA ARG A 245 -18.71 9.61 12.55
C ARG A 245 -17.53 10.21 11.79
N THR A 246 -16.31 9.93 12.24
CA THR A 246 -15.10 10.45 11.60
C THR A 246 -14.93 9.88 10.18
N ALA A 247 -15.17 8.58 9.97
CA ALA A 247 -15.16 7.96 8.65
C ALA A 247 -16.22 8.58 7.73
N THR A 248 -17.43 8.80 8.24
CA THR A 248 -18.53 9.46 7.49
C THR A 248 -18.14 10.87 7.07
N PHE A 249 -17.57 11.66 7.98
CA PHE A 249 -17.09 13.00 7.67
C PHE A 249 -16.02 12.99 6.58
N LEU A 250 -14.96 12.17 6.77
CA LEU A 250 -13.86 12.07 5.82
C LEU A 250 -14.34 11.59 4.44
N ARG A 251 -15.19 10.55 4.41
CA ARG A 251 -15.82 10.05 3.17
C ARG A 251 -16.56 11.16 2.43
N GLN A 252 -17.34 11.97 3.13
CA GLN A 252 -18.06 13.07 2.51
C GLN A 252 -17.09 14.09 1.90
N ARG A 253 -16.03 14.48 2.63
CA ARG A 253 -15.01 15.41 2.13
C ARG A 253 -14.28 14.88 0.89
N VAL A 254 -14.01 13.57 0.84
CA VAL A 254 -13.45 12.92 -0.35
C VAL A 254 -14.40 13.04 -1.53
N LEU A 255 -15.68 12.66 -1.34
CA LEU A 255 -16.69 12.68 -2.42
C LEU A 255 -16.98 14.08 -2.97
N GLU A 256 -16.83 15.14 -2.16
CA GLU A 256 -17.00 16.52 -2.62
C GLU A 256 -15.91 16.98 -3.62
N LEU A 257 -14.79 16.25 -3.71
CA LEU A 257 -13.62 16.60 -4.54
C LEU A 257 -13.37 15.61 -5.69
N LEU A 258 -14.04 14.45 -5.69
CA LEU A 258 -13.94 13.46 -6.77
C LEU A 258 -14.97 13.74 -7.86
#